data_621de8fbf05370ac36c82420bf04e7dd
#
_entry.id   621de8fbf05370ac36c82420bf04e7dd
#
_cell.length_a   1.000
_cell.length_b   1.000
_cell.length_c   1.000
_cell.angle_alpha   90.00
_cell.angle_beta   90.00
_cell.angle_gamma   90.00
#
_symmetry.space_group_name_H-M   'P 1'
#
loop_
_entity.id
_entity.type
_entity.pdbx_description
1 polymer ?
#
loop_
_entity_poly.entity_id
_entity_poly.type
_entity_poly.pdbx_seq_one_letter_code
_entity_poly.pdbx_strand_id
1 'polypeptide(L)'
;MVASACLLVLSPLLVAVAVLIRLTTPGPALFRQSRLGRDRRPFMIYKFRTMYDGCGDESHRRYVRSLITEDNPSAGGPRGLYKLEGDARITPLGRVLRQLSIDEIPQLLNVIKGCMSLVGPRPALAWEAELFRPPHDERFLVLPGMTGLWQVSGRNRLTFRQGLELDVEYVRRCSFALDLVILLKTIPVVLFARGAQ
;
A
#
# COMPACT_ATOMS: atom_id res chain seq x y z
N MET A 1 3.47 -14.93 14.96
CA MET A 1 4.88 -15.21 15.31
C MET A 1 5.88 -14.56 14.34
N VAL A 2 5.84 -14.81 13.02
CA VAL A 2 6.78 -14.23 12.04
C VAL A 2 6.81 -12.69 12.09
N ALA A 3 5.66 -12.04 12.03
CA ALA A 3 5.57 -10.57 12.08
C ALA A 3 6.17 -9.97 13.36
N SER A 4 6.00 -10.64 14.50
CA SER A 4 6.57 -10.19 15.78
C SER A 4 8.09 -10.31 15.80
N ALA A 5 8.64 -11.42 15.28
CA ALA A 5 10.07 -11.61 15.14
C ALA A 5 10.69 -10.58 14.19
N CYS A 6 10.07 -10.34 13.02
CA CYS A 6 10.50 -9.31 12.08
C CYS A 6 10.50 -7.92 12.73
N LEU A 7 9.44 -7.57 13.46
CA LEU A 7 9.33 -6.28 14.11
C LEU A 7 10.42 -6.08 15.18
N LEU A 8 10.73 -7.13 15.95
CA LEU A 8 11.80 -7.10 16.96
C LEU A 8 13.16 -6.86 16.30
N VAL A 9 13.49 -7.67 15.28
CA VAL A 9 14.77 -7.56 14.56
C VAL A 9 14.92 -6.20 13.87
N LEU A 10 13.85 -5.67 13.29
CA LEU A 10 13.87 -4.38 12.61
C LEU A 10 13.70 -3.18 13.55
N SER A 11 13.44 -3.38 14.84
CA SER A 11 13.17 -2.29 15.79
C SER A 11 14.25 -1.21 15.84
N PRO A 12 15.59 -1.50 15.82
CA PRO A 12 16.59 -0.43 15.78
C PRO A 12 16.49 0.42 14.53
N LEU A 13 16.25 -0.19 13.36
CA LEU A 13 16.04 0.52 12.10
C LEU A 13 14.79 1.40 12.17
N LEU A 14 13.69 0.89 12.73
CA LEU A 14 12.43 1.64 12.83
C LEU A 14 12.58 2.87 13.74
N VAL A 15 13.33 2.74 14.84
CA VAL A 15 13.64 3.88 15.73
C VAL A 15 14.49 4.90 14.99
N ALA A 16 15.56 4.48 14.31
CA ALA A 16 16.42 5.37 13.54
C ALA A 16 15.63 6.13 12.46
N VAL A 17 14.78 5.45 11.70
CA VAL A 17 13.91 6.08 10.68
C VAL A 17 12.94 7.07 11.32
N ALA A 18 12.31 6.72 12.45
CA ALA A 18 11.40 7.63 13.16
C ALA A 18 12.10 8.91 13.63
N VAL A 19 13.31 8.79 14.14
CA VAL A 19 14.15 9.94 14.55
C VAL A 19 14.49 10.79 13.32
N LEU A 20 14.97 10.19 12.22
CA LEU A 20 15.31 10.92 11.00
C LEU A 20 14.12 11.69 10.43
N ILE A 21 12.92 11.10 10.42
CA ILE A 21 11.71 11.79 9.96
C ILE A 21 11.43 13.03 10.83
N ARG A 22 11.58 12.92 12.16
CA ARG A 22 11.32 14.04 13.08
C ARG A 22 12.36 15.14 13.00
N LEU A 23 13.61 14.79 12.69
CA LEU A 23 14.70 15.75 12.50
C LEU A 23 14.62 16.50 11.16
N THR A 24 14.08 15.86 10.13
CA THR A 24 14.03 16.45 8.77
C THR A 24 12.76 17.23 8.50
N THR A 25 11.65 16.91 9.15
CA THR A 25 10.36 17.59 8.93
C THR A 25 9.54 17.66 10.21
N PRO A 26 8.83 18.78 10.50
CA PRO A 26 7.97 18.91 11.68
C PRO A 26 6.79 17.91 11.61
N GLY A 27 6.29 17.46 12.77
CA GLY A 27 5.12 16.59 12.91
C GLY A 27 5.45 15.13 13.30
N PRO A 28 4.44 14.23 13.39
CA PRO A 28 4.61 12.86 13.86
C PRO A 28 5.39 12.01 12.85
N ALA A 29 6.23 11.08 13.34
CA ALA A 29 6.97 10.14 12.48
C ALA A 29 6.05 9.10 11.81
N LEU A 30 4.97 8.70 12.49
CA LEU A 30 4.00 7.73 11.99
C LEU A 30 2.78 8.42 11.40
N PHE A 31 2.47 8.05 10.16
CA PHE A 31 1.23 8.35 9.50
C PHE A 31 0.18 7.29 9.84
N ARG A 32 -1.06 7.73 10.07
CA ARG A 32 -2.20 6.88 10.40
C ARG A 32 -3.35 7.23 9.47
N GLN A 33 -4.00 6.22 8.91
CA GLN A 33 -5.15 6.42 8.02
C GLN A 33 -6.14 5.29 8.19
N SER A 34 -7.44 5.64 8.23
CA SER A 34 -8.51 4.63 8.21
C SER A 34 -8.57 3.94 6.85
N ARG A 35 -8.63 2.63 6.86
CA ARG A 35 -8.77 1.76 5.68
C ARG A 35 -9.85 0.72 5.94
N LEU A 36 -10.38 0.12 4.88
CA LEU A 36 -11.29 -1.00 4.99
C LEU A 36 -10.51 -2.33 4.88
N GLY A 37 -10.79 -3.21 5.82
CA GLY A 37 -10.28 -4.58 5.87
C GLY A 37 -11.34 -5.60 5.46
N ARG A 38 -11.21 -6.83 6.00
CA ARG A 38 -12.18 -7.90 5.76
C ARG A 38 -13.58 -7.47 6.23
N ASP A 39 -14.60 -7.88 5.48
CA ASP A 39 -16.01 -7.54 5.70
C ASP A 39 -16.25 -6.02 5.72
N ARG A 40 -15.42 -5.25 5.00
CA ARG A 40 -15.43 -3.77 4.97
C ARG A 40 -15.28 -3.11 6.35
N ARG A 41 -14.76 -3.82 7.35
CA ARG A 41 -14.54 -3.28 8.70
C ARG A 41 -13.41 -2.27 8.68
N PRO A 42 -13.63 -1.05 9.20
CA PRO A 42 -12.58 -0.05 9.24
C PRO A 42 -11.49 -0.41 10.25
N PHE A 43 -10.24 -0.16 9.88
CA PHE A 43 -9.10 -0.28 10.77
C PHE A 43 -8.08 0.82 10.48
N MET A 44 -7.20 1.11 11.44
CA MET A 44 -6.16 2.12 11.31
C MET A 44 -4.86 1.50 10.78
N ILE A 45 -4.44 1.87 9.56
CA ILE A 45 -3.15 1.45 9.02
C ILE A 45 -2.02 2.33 9.57
N TYR A 46 -0.85 1.75 9.79
CA TYR A 46 0.36 2.44 10.25
C TYR A 46 1.43 2.44 9.18
N LYS A 47 1.98 3.63 8.88
CA LYS A 47 3.12 3.82 7.96
C LYS A 47 4.07 4.87 8.52
N PHE A 48 5.31 4.89 8.07
CA PHE A 48 6.11 6.08 8.26
C PHE A 48 5.61 7.22 7.39
N ARG A 49 5.68 8.43 7.93
CA ARG A 49 5.34 9.64 7.20
C ARG A 49 6.39 9.91 6.12
N THR A 50 5.93 9.98 4.87
CA THR A 50 6.74 10.22 3.68
C THR A 50 6.37 11.52 2.95
N MET A 51 5.33 12.21 3.44
CA MET A 51 4.85 13.49 2.92
C MET A 51 4.94 14.56 4.00
N TYR A 52 4.98 15.82 3.59
CA TYR A 52 4.85 16.93 4.52
C TYR A 52 3.53 16.86 5.29
N ASP A 53 3.56 17.29 6.55
CA ASP A 53 2.35 17.24 7.39
C ASP A 53 1.33 18.30 6.94
N GLY A 54 0.05 17.99 7.05
CA GLY A 54 -1.04 18.88 6.65
C GLY A 54 -1.32 18.98 5.16
N CYS A 55 -0.64 18.20 4.30
CA CYS A 55 -0.94 18.19 2.86
C CYS A 55 -2.31 17.57 2.57
N GLY A 56 -3.19 18.29 1.86
CA GLY A 56 -4.47 17.78 1.38
C GLY A 56 -4.32 16.60 0.40
N ASP A 57 -5.34 15.76 0.32
CA ASP A 57 -5.39 14.60 -0.58
C ASP A 57 -6.34 14.77 -1.79
N GLU A 58 -6.92 15.96 -1.96
CA GLU A 58 -7.96 16.21 -2.99
C GLU A 58 -7.47 15.94 -4.42
N SER A 59 -6.25 16.36 -4.76
CA SER A 59 -5.68 16.10 -6.09
C SER A 59 -5.51 14.60 -6.33
N HIS A 60 -5.07 13.86 -5.32
CA HIS A 60 -4.94 12.41 -5.38
C HIS A 60 -6.31 11.72 -5.46
N ARG A 61 -7.29 12.16 -4.68
CA ARG A 61 -8.66 11.62 -4.74
C ARG A 61 -9.29 11.83 -6.12
N ARG A 62 -9.16 13.03 -6.68
CA ARG A 62 -9.67 13.34 -8.03
C ARG A 62 -9.03 12.42 -9.08
N TYR A 63 -7.71 12.27 -8.99
CA TYR A 63 -6.95 11.40 -9.88
C TYR A 63 -7.38 9.92 -9.77
N VAL A 64 -7.43 9.36 -8.56
CA VAL A 64 -7.84 7.95 -8.38
C VAL A 64 -9.31 7.73 -8.78
N ARG A 65 -10.18 8.71 -8.53
CA ARG A 65 -11.57 8.63 -8.98
C ARG A 65 -11.64 8.52 -10.51
N SER A 66 -10.88 9.32 -11.27
CA SER A 66 -10.85 9.22 -12.73
C SER A 66 -10.33 7.87 -13.20
N LEU A 67 -9.33 7.29 -12.52
CA LEU A 67 -8.82 5.92 -12.83
C LEU A 67 -9.86 4.81 -12.63
N ILE A 68 -10.82 5.01 -11.72
CA ILE A 68 -11.87 4.01 -11.43
C ILE A 68 -13.07 4.20 -12.38
N THR A 69 -13.42 5.45 -12.71
CA THR A 69 -14.67 5.78 -13.41
C THR A 69 -14.51 5.96 -14.92
N GLU A 70 -13.30 6.22 -15.39
CA GLU A 70 -13.01 6.48 -16.81
C GLU A 70 -12.27 5.29 -17.44
N ASP A 71 -12.71 4.84 -18.61
CA ASP A 71 -12.05 3.75 -19.35
C ASP A 71 -10.67 4.17 -19.90
N ASN A 72 -10.40 5.48 -20.04
CA ASN A 72 -9.13 6.01 -20.52
C ASN A 72 -8.79 7.32 -19.78
N PRO A 73 -8.29 7.25 -18.53
CA PRO A 73 -8.04 8.45 -17.73
C PRO A 73 -6.89 9.27 -18.32
N SER A 74 -7.20 10.48 -18.76
CA SER A 74 -6.25 11.45 -19.33
C SER A 74 -5.40 12.16 -18.27
N ALA A 75 -5.75 12.05 -17.00
CA ALA A 75 -5.10 12.72 -15.88
C ALA A 75 -4.11 11.78 -15.17
N GLY A 76 -2.80 11.94 -15.39
CA GLY A 76 -1.79 11.20 -14.60
C GLY A 76 -0.54 10.81 -15.35
N GLY A 77 -0.22 11.54 -16.40
CA GLY A 77 0.95 11.27 -17.25
C GLY A 77 0.69 10.18 -18.30
N PRO A 78 1.63 9.96 -19.21
CA PRO A 78 1.43 9.15 -20.43
C PRO A 78 1.18 7.65 -20.17
N ARG A 79 1.12 7.20 -18.92
CA ARG A 79 1.03 5.76 -18.57
C ARG A 79 -0.19 5.37 -17.74
N GLY A 80 -1.08 6.29 -17.35
CA GLY A 80 -2.27 5.96 -16.53
C GLY A 80 -1.95 5.26 -15.20
N LEU A 81 -0.79 5.57 -14.59
CA LEU A 81 -0.28 4.88 -13.41
C LEU A 81 -1.08 5.26 -12.17
N TYR A 82 -1.24 4.32 -11.25
CA TYR A 82 -1.91 4.51 -9.95
C TYR A 82 -1.32 5.64 -9.09
N LYS A 83 -0.06 6.02 -9.30
CA LYS A 83 0.63 7.08 -8.55
C LYS A 83 0.85 8.32 -9.41
N LEU A 84 0.64 9.49 -8.84
CA LEU A 84 1.04 10.77 -9.42
C LEU A 84 2.58 10.82 -9.52
N GLU A 85 3.10 11.01 -10.74
CA GLU A 85 4.53 11.27 -10.94
C GLU A 85 4.87 12.69 -10.43
N GLY A 86 5.99 12.82 -9.71
CA GLY A 86 6.49 14.13 -9.27
C GLY A 86 5.67 14.80 -8.16
N ASP A 87 4.98 14.03 -7.30
CA ASP A 87 4.19 14.58 -6.20
C ASP A 87 5.06 15.42 -5.23
N ALA A 88 4.91 16.76 -5.29
CA ALA A 88 5.65 17.72 -4.48
C ALA A 88 5.42 17.59 -2.96
N ARG A 89 4.37 16.85 -2.55
CA ARG A 89 4.09 16.57 -1.14
C ARG A 89 5.09 15.60 -0.52
N ILE A 90 5.83 14.83 -1.35
CA ILE A 90 6.76 13.80 -0.88
C ILE A 90 8.07 14.46 -0.44
N THR A 91 8.46 14.21 0.82
CA THR A 91 9.75 14.70 1.34
C THR A 91 10.93 13.99 0.68
N PRO A 92 12.14 14.59 0.62
CA PRO A 92 13.33 13.91 0.09
C PRO A 92 13.61 12.56 0.78
N LEU A 93 13.56 12.53 2.12
CA LEU A 93 13.67 11.28 2.89
C LEU A 93 12.51 10.32 2.57
N GLY A 94 11.29 10.84 2.47
CA GLY A 94 10.09 10.06 2.13
C GLY A 94 10.22 9.36 0.78
N ARG A 95 10.89 9.96 -0.19
CA ARG A 95 11.16 9.33 -1.50
C ARG A 95 12.02 8.09 -1.34
N VAL A 96 13.10 8.17 -0.56
CA VAL A 96 13.98 7.03 -0.28
C VAL A 96 13.23 5.92 0.47
N LEU A 97 12.46 6.28 1.51
CA LEU A 97 11.67 5.31 2.27
C LEU A 97 10.67 4.56 1.40
N ARG A 98 9.99 5.26 0.47
CA ARG A 98 9.05 4.65 -0.49
C ARG A 98 9.74 3.75 -1.51
N GLN A 99 10.90 4.16 -2.02
CA GLN A 99 11.69 3.35 -2.95
C GLN A 99 12.07 2.00 -2.34
N LEU A 100 12.48 2.01 -1.07
CA LEU A 100 12.87 0.83 -0.32
C LEU A 100 11.71 0.13 0.39
N SER A 101 10.47 0.66 0.27
CA SER A 101 9.28 0.18 0.97
C SER A 101 9.42 0.12 2.50
N ILE A 102 10.38 0.86 3.07
CA ILE A 102 10.62 0.96 4.52
C ILE A 102 9.43 1.63 5.21
N ASP A 103 8.76 2.55 4.50
CA ASP A 103 7.58 3.26 5.01
C ASP A 103 6.43 2.32 5.38
N GLU A 104 6.38 1.13 4.82
CA GLU A 104 5.32 0.15 5.06
C GLU A 104 5.62 -0.85 6.19
N ILE A 105 6.86 -0.91 6.70
CA ILE A 105 7.24 -1.84 7.78
C ILE A 105 6.36 -1.68 9.05
N PRO A 106 5.93 -0.48 9.47
CA PRO A 106 5.04 -0.34 10.62
C PRO A 106 3.70 -1.07 10.48
N GLN A 107 3.27 -1.48 9.27
CA GLN A 107 2.09 -2.31 9.06
C GLN A 107 2.22 -3.71 9.68
N LEU A 108 3.43 -4.18 10.02
CA LEU A 108 3.60 -5.40 10.82
C LEU A 108 2.83 -5.34 12.13
N LEU A 109 2.63 -4.14 12.71
CA LEU A 109 1.74 -3.95 13.86
C LEU A 109 0.28 -4.28 13.53
N ASN A 110 -0.17 -4.01 12.30
CA ASN A 110 -1.51 -4.36 11.85
C ASN A 110 -1.66 -5.88 11.67
N VAL A 111 -0.59 -6.55 11.22
CA VAL A 111 -0.57 -8.02 11.12
C VAL A 111 -0.63 -8.65 12.52
N ILE A 112 0.16 -8.15 13.47
CA ILE A 112 0.15 -8.64 14.86
C ILE A 112 -1.23 -8.43 15.51
N LYS A 113 -1.90 -7.30 15.22
CA LYS A 113 -3.25 -7.00 15.68
C LYS A 113 -4.35 -7.83 14.99
N GLY A 114 -4.02 -8.61 13.96
CA GLY A 114 -4.96 -9.47 13.23
C GLY A 114 -5.91 -8.72 12.27
N CYS A 115 -5.69 -7.42 12.00
CA CYS A 115 -6.47 -6.66 11.02
C CYS A 115 -5.85 -6.67 9.61
N MET A 116 -4.64 -7.19 9.47
CA MET A 116 -3.97 -7.46 8.19
C MET A 116 -3.30 -8.83 8.19
N SER A 117 -3.01 -9.32 6.99
CA SER A 117 -2.12 -10.46 6.72
C SER A 117 -0.80 -9.96 6.12
N LEU A 118 0.22 -10.82 6.04
CA LEU A 118 1.41 -10.54 5.24
C LEU A 118 1.05 -10.46 3.76
N VAL A 119 0.22 -11.39 3.27
CA VAL A 119 -0.24 -11.47 1.88
C VAL A 119 -1.75 -11.26 1.80
N GLY A 120 -2.21 -10.49 0.83
CA GLY A 120 -3.62 -10.21 0.60
C GLY A 120 -3.84 -9.00 -0.30
N PRO A 121 -5.11 -8.68 -0.60
CA PRO A 121 -5.47 -7.46 -1.31
C PRO A 121 -4.99 -6.20 -0.58
N ARG A 122 -4.65 -5.15 -1.34
CA ARG A 122 -4.29 -3.88 -0.72
C ARG A 122 -5.47 -3.29 0.05
N PRO A 123 -5.30 -2.77 1.31
CA PRO A 123 -6.40 -2.16 2.05
C PRO A 123 -6.91 -0.89 1.34
N ALA A 124 -8.22 -0.86 1.04
CA ALA A 124 -8.87 0.22 0.32
C ALA A 124 -9.23 1.40 1.24
N LEU A 125 -9.31 2.60 0.67
CA LEU A 125 -9.97 3.73 1.33
C LEU A 125 -11.50 3.56 1.25
N ALA A 126 -12.22 4.10 2.23
CA ALA A 126 -13.69 3.99 2.25
C ALA A 126 -14.32 4.56 0.96
N TRP A 127 -13.88 5.73 0.53
CA TRP A 127 -14.39 6.36 -0.70
C TRP A 127 -13.98 5.61 -2.00
N GLU A 128 -12.82 4.88 -2.02
CA GLU A 128 -12.47 3.98 -3.13
C GLU A 128 -13.47 2.82 -3.21
N ALA A 129 -13.79 2.24 -2.04
CA ALA A 129 -14.69 1.10 -1.95
C ALA A 129 -16.14 1.41 -2.37
N GLU A 130 -16.58 2.68 -2.26
CA GLU A 130 -17.88 3.13 -2.75
C GLU A 130 -17.98 3.06 -4.29
N LEU A 131 -16.85 3.15 -4.98
CA LEU A 131 -16.76 3.10 -6.43
C LEU A 131 -16.60 1.68 -6.99
N PHE A 132 -16.32 0.69 -6.13
CA PHE A 132 -16.14 -0.68 -6.58
C PHE A 132 -17.48 -1.29 -7.01
N ARG A 133 -17.43 -2.13 -8.04
CA ARG A 133 -18.56 -2.88 -8.58
C ARG A 133 -18.21 -4.37 -8.56
N PRO A 134 -19.20 -5.26 -8.51
CA PRO A 134 -18.92 -6.70 -8.66
C PRO A 134 -18.11 -6.97 -9.93
N PRO A 135 -17.10 -7.87 -9.88
CA PRO A 135 -16.73 -8.74 -8.75
C PRO A 135 -15.69 -8.13 -7.78
N HIS A 136 -15.31 -6.85 -7.93
CA HIS A 136 -14.20 -6.24 -7.17
C HIS A 136 -14.46 -6.17 -5.65
N ASP A 137 -15.71 -6.30 -5.22
CA ASP A 137 -16.10 -6.38 -3.81
C ASP A 137 -15.62 -7.66 -3.12
N GLU A 138 -15.33 -8.73 -3.89
CA GLU A 138 -14.83 -10.00 -3.36
C GLU A 138 -13.50 -9.82 -2.60
N ARG A 139 -12.73 -8.77 -2.89
CA ARG A 139 -11.48 -8.45 -2.18
C ARG A 139 -11.64 -8.27 -0.67
N PHE A 140 -12.85 -7.97 -0.21
CA PHE A 140 -13.17 -7.82 1.22
C PHE A 140 -13.53 -9.14 1.91
N LEU A 141 -13.54 -10.28 1.23
CA LEU A 141 -13.78 -11.60 1.81
C LEU A 141 -12.58 -12.10 2.63
N VAL A 142 -11.39 -11.54 2.41
CA VAL A 142 -10.15 -11.93 3.09
C VAL A 142 -9.53 -10.74 3.82
N LEU A 143 -8.55 -11.00 4.70
CA LEU A 143 -7.75 -9.94 5.31
C LEU A 143 -6.92 -9.22 4.25
N PRO A 144 -6.81 -7.89 4.30
CA PRO A 144 -5.89 -7.15 3.44
C PRO A 144 -4.44 -7.50 3.78
N GLY A 145 -3.56 -7.43 2.77
CA GLY A 145 -2.15 -7.76 2.89
C GLY A 145 -1.21 -6.56 2.91
N MET A 146 0.00 -6.77 3.43
CA MET A 146 1.14 -5.86 3.24
C MET A 146 1.66 -5.96 1.80
N THR A 147 1.71 -7.18 1.25
CA THR A 147 1.98 -7.47 -0.17
C THR A 147 0.83 -8.29 -0.74
N GLY A 148 0.77 -8.43 -2.06
CA GLY A 148 -0.30 -9.17 -2.72
C GLY A 148 0.01 -9.44 -4.17
N LEU A 149 -0.88 -10.17 -4.83
CA LEU A 149 -0.68 -10.64 -6.20
C LEU A 149 -0.42 -9.49 -7.17
N TRP A 150 -1.18 -8.39 -7.11
CA TRP A 150 -0.99 -7.25 -7.99
C TRP A 150 0.33 -6.52 -7.74
N GLN A 151 0.80 -6.40 -6.48
CA GLN A 151 2.07 -5.75 -6.15
C GLN A 151 3.26 -6.47 -6.78
N VAL A 152 3.19 -7.80 -6.92
CA VAL A 152 4.28 -8.61 -7.49
C VAL A 152 4.13 -8.89 -8.99
N SER A 153 2.92 -8.67 -9.58
CA SER A 153 2.64 -8.94 -10.99
C SER A 153 2.91 -7.77 -11.95
N GLY A 154 3.21 -6.59 -11.43
CA GLY A 154 3.50 -5.43 -12.29
C GLY A 154 3.46 -4.10 -11.56
N ARG A 155 2.89 -4.07 -10.35
CA ARG A 155 2.84 -2.87 -9.49
C ARG A 155 2.37 -1.63 -10.26
N ASN A 156 3.25 -0.64 -10.45
CA ASN A 156 2.94 0.63 -11.13
C ASN A 156 2.80 0.52 -12.66
N ARG A 157 2.96 -0.67 -13.25
CA ARG A 157 2.74 -0.89 -14.69
C ARG A 157 1.31 -1.31 -15.01
N LEU A 158 0.54 -1.64 -13.98
CA LEU A 158 -0.85 -2.06 -14.10
C LEU A 158 -1.79 -0.86 -13.91
N THR A 159 -2.89 -0.88 -14.64
CA THR A 159 -3.99 0.04 -14.38
C THR A 159 -4.63 -0.28 -13.04
N PHE A 160 -5.36 0.68 -12.48
CA PHE A 160 -6.09 0.45 -11.22
C PHE A 160 -7.06 -0.73 -11.33
N ARG A 161 -7.77 -0.84 -12.47
CA ARG A 161 -8.72 -1.92 -12.76
C ARG A 161 -8.04 -3.29 -12.80
N GLN A 162 -6.92 -3.41 -13.52
CA GLN A 162 -6.11 -4.64 -13.51
C GLN A 162 -5.64 -5.03 -12.11
N GLY A 163 -5.29 -4.04 -11.27
CA GLY A 163 -4.97 -4.28 -9.88
C GLY A 163 -6.14 -4.87 -9.09
N LEU A 164 -7.36 -4.35 -9.29
CA LEU A 164 -8.57 -4.89 -8.67
C LEU A 164 -8.89 -6.32 -9.15
N GLU A 165 -8.72 -6.60 -10.43
CA GLU A 165 -8.91 -7.93 -11.02
C GLU A 165 -7.95 -8.96 -10.41
N LEU A 166 -6.67 -8.60 -10.23
CA LEU A 166 -5.68 -9.45 -9.56
C LEU A 166 -5.97 -9.65 -8.07
N ASP A 167 -6.55 -8.65 -7.40
CA ASP A 167 -6.99 -8.82 -6.02
C ASP A 167 -8.15 -9.84 -5.92
N VAL A 168 -9.10 -9.81 -6.85
CA VAL A 168 -10.19 -10.80 -6.94
C VAL A 168 -9.61 -12.19 -7.29
N GLU A 169 -8.68 -12.27 -8.24
CA GLU A 169 -8.02 -13.54 -8.57
C GLU A 169 -7.32 -14.13 -7.33
N TYR A 170 -6.60 -13.31 -6.56
CA TYR A 170 -5.99 -13.76 -5.31
C TYR A 170 -7.03 -14.35 -4.35
N VAL A 171 -8.16 -13.66 -4.12
CA VAL A 171 -9.21 -14.14 -3.21
C VAL A 171 -9.74 -15.51 -3.62
N ARG A 172 -10.00 -15.71 -4.92
CA ARG A 172 -10.53 -16.97 -5.47
C ARG A 172 -9.53 -18.12 -5.43
N ARG A 173 -8.22 -17.82 -5.40
CA ARG A 173 -7.13 -18.81 -5.46
C ARG A 173 -6.30 -18.83 -4.18
N CYS A 174 -6.67 -18.08 -3.13
CA CYS A 174 -5.87 -17.94 -1.92
C CYS A 174 -5.50 -19.32 -1.34
N SER A 175 -4.22 -19.51 -1.11
CA SER A 175 -3.65 -20.72 -0.54
C SER A 175 -2.28 -20.42 0.07
N PHE A 176 -1.84 -21.24 1.00
CA PHE A 176 -0.50 -21.10 1.59
C PHE A 176 0.61 -21.15 0.54
N ALA A 177 0.47 -22.01 -0.49
CA ALA A 177 1.45 -22.08 -1.57
C ALA A 177 1.50 -20.78 -2.40
N LEU A 178 0.35 -20.18 -2.71
CA LEU A 178 0.29 -18.90 -3.42
C LEU A 178 0.89 -17.77 -2.57
N ASP A 179 0.61 -17.74 -1.28
CA ASP A 179 1.19 -16.77 -0.35
C ASP A 179 2.71 -16.87 -0.33
N LEU A 180 3.26 -18.08 -0.26
CA LEU A 180 4.71 -18.29 -0.29
C LEU A 180 5.33 -17.79 -1.60
N VAL A 181 4.71 -18.07 -2.74
CA VAL A 181 5.14 -17.56 -4.05
C VAL A 181 5.12 -16.02 -4.09
N ILE A 182 4.07 -15.40 -3.57
CA ILE A 182 3.96 -13.93 -3.51
C ILE A 182 5.06 -13.35 -2.60
N LEU A 183 5.30 -13.94 -1.42
CA LEU A 183 6.37 -13.50 -0.52
C LEU A 183 7.74 -13.60 -1.18
N LEU A 184 8.05 -14.70 -1.85
CA LEU A 184 9.30 -14.86 -2.59
C LEU A 184 9.46 -13.83 -3.71
N LYS A 185 8.39 -13.56 -4.47
CA LYS A 185 8.38 -12.52 -5.51
C LYS A 185 8.46 -11.10 -4.94
N THR A 186 8.05 -10.87 -3.70
CA THR A 186 8.14 -9.56 -3.04
C THR A 186 9.59 -9.16 -2.77
N ILE A 187 10.47 -10.12 -2.46
CA ILE A 187 11.88 -9.85 -2.16
C ILE A 187 12.58 -9.07 -3.29
N PRO A 188 12.61 -9.55 -4.55
CA PRO A 188 13.23 -8.79 -5.64
C PRO A 188 12.51 -7.46 -5.95
N VAL A 189 11.20 -7.38 -5.76
CA VAL A 189 10.43 -6.14 -5.97
C VAL A 189 10.86 -5.05 -4.99
N VAL A 190 11.13 -5.41 -3.74
CA VAL A 190 11.60 -4.48 -2.70
C VAL A 190 13.08 -4.15 -2.91
N LEU A 191 13.94 -5.17 -3.10
CA LEU A 191 15.40 -4.97 -3.20
C LEU A 191 15.82 -4.17 -4.43
N PHE A 192 15.19 -4.41 -5.58
CA PHE A 192 15.52 -3.73 -6.84
C PHE A 192 14.67 -2.49 -7.09
N ALA A 193 13.85 -2.07 -6.13
CA ALA A 193 12.95 -0.91 -6.24
C ALA A 193 12.12 -0.90 -7.54
N ARG A 194 11.87 -2.08 -8.14
CA ARG A 194 11.18 -2.21 -9.42
C ARG A 194 9.76 -1.68 -9.31
N GLY A 195 9.53 -0.50 -9.91
CA GLY A 195 8.23 0.17 -9.90
C GLY A 195 7.97 1.06 -8.68
N ALA A 196 8.98 1.47 -7.93
CA ALA A 196 8.88 2.49 -6.89
C ALA A 196 9.29 3.86 -7.50
N GLN A 197 8.39 4.50 -8.22
CA GLN A 197 8.48 5.93 -8.57
C GLN A 197 7.24 6.64 -8.06
#